data_a5a5ca17354b409f9883961494eb5c9e
#
_entry.id   a5a5ca17354b409f9883961494eb5c9e
#
_cell.length_a   1.000
_cell.length_b   1.000
_cell.length_c   1.000
_cell.angle_alpha   90.00
_cell.angle_beta   90.00
_cell.angle_gamma   90.00
#
_symmetry.space_group_name_H-M   'P 1'
#
loop_
_entity.id
_entity.type
_entity.pdbx_description
1 polymer ?
#
loop_
_entity_poly.entity_id
_entity_poly.type
_entity_poly.pdbx_seq_one_letter_code
_entity_poly.pdbx_strand_id
1 'polypeptide(L)'
;MNIKKFTGVKGFMPFHEGEALTKWASLFSKNGPILEIGTYCGKSTLFLSEGSKKNNQFIYTIDHHTGSEEHQINEEYFDEEIFDRSTNKINSLPLLIKNINLFKAYNIVPIVRESSIAAKDWSSPVSMVFIDGSHSLDSAMQDFKSWNTKIISGGALVIHDIYENPEEGGQAPYHVYKHALQNGYIDFERVDTIVCLKKL
;
A
#
# COMPACT_ATOMS: atom_id res chain seq x y z
N MET A 1 -11.53 -3.62 -18.01
CA MET A 1 -10.38 -2.96 -17.37
C MET A 1 -9.11 -3.37 -18.09
N ASN A 2 -8.29 -2.43 -18.52
CA ASN A 2 -6.97 -2.74 -19.09
C ASN A 2 -5.89 -2.36 -18.06
N ILE A 3 -5.63 -3.26 -17.11
CA ILE A 3 -4.61 -3.08 -16.07
C ILE A 3 -3.20 -3.47 -16.53
N LYS A 4 -3.07 -4.15 -17.69
CA LYS A 4 -1.75 -4.50 -18.28
C LYS A 4 -0.89 -3.26 -18.55
N LYS A 5 -1.52 -2.10 -18.77
CA LYS A 5 -0.81 -0.83 -18.95
C LYS A 5 0.05 -0.42 -17.75
N PHE A 6 -0.18 -0.98 -16.55
CA PHE A 6 0.57 -0.67 -15.34
C PHE A 6 1.85 -1.51 -15.17
N THR A 7 2.06 -2.54 -15.99
CA THR A 7 3.25 -3.41 -15.89
C THR A 7 4.56 -2.65 -16.07
N GLY A 8 4.57 -1.59 -16.88
CA GLY A 8 5.75 -0.75 -17.13
C GLY A 8 5.96 0.37 -16.08
N VAL A 9 5.09 0.47 -15.08
CA VAL A 9 5.27 1.46 -13.99
C VAL A 9 6.32 0.96 -13.02
N LYS A 10 7.24 1.83 -12.63
CA LYS A 10 8.27 1.53 -11.62
C LYS A 10 7.61 1.15 -10.28
N GLY A 11 8.07 0.07 -9.68
CA GLY A 11 7.59 -0.46 -8.41
C GLY A 11 7.65 -2.00 -8.38
N PHE A 12 7.57 -2.57 -7.19
CA PHE A 12 7.88 -3.97 -6.93
C PHE A 12 6.68 -4.93 -7.07
N MET A 13 5.45 -4.41 -7.16
CA MET A 13 4.21 -5.19 -7.30
C MET A 13 4.21 -6.07 -8.57
N PRO A 14 4.20 -7.42 -8.47
CA PRO A 14 3.98 -8.33 -9.59
C PRO A 14 2.60 -8.14 -10.21
N PHE A 15 2.46 -8.45 -11.50
CA PHE A 15 1.20 -8.19 -12.21
C PHE A 15 0.02 -8.97 -11.62
N HIS A 16 0.20 -10.25 -11.30
CA HIS A 16 -0.86 -11.12 -10.76
C HIS A 16 -1.34 -10.66 -9.37
N GLU A 17 -0.45 -10.13 -8.54
CA GLU A 17 -0.80 -9.52 -7.26
C GLU A 17 -1.55 -8.19 -7.47
N GLY A 18 -1.12 -7.38 -8.45
CA GLY A 18 -1.84 -6.19 -8.88
C GLY A 18 -3.26 -6.48 -9.40
N GLU A 19 -3.46 -7.62 -10.08
CA GLU A 19 -4.80 -8.09 -10.48
C GLU A 19 -5.66 -8.41 -9.25
N ALA A 20 -5.11 -9.12 -8.27
CA ALA A 20 -5.79 -9.42 -7.01
C ALA A 20 -6.15 -8.14 -6.25
N LEU A 21 -5.20 -7.22 -6.12
CA LEU A 21 -5.40 -5.92 -5.48
C LEU A 21 -6.51 -5.10 -6.16
N THR A 22 -6.55 -5.09 -7.50
CA THR A 22 -7.62 -4.44 -8.28
C THR A 22 -8.99 -5.08 -8.02
N LYS A 23 -9.05 -6.40 -7.93
CA LYS A 23 -10.28 -7.16 -7.61
C LYS A 23 -10.78 -6.81 -6.21
N TRP A 24 -9.90 -6.83 -5.21
CA TRP A 24 -10.26 -6.50 -3.83
C TRP A 24 -10.66 -5.03 -3.69
N ALA A 25 -9.93 -4.11 -4.32
CA ALA A 25 -10.31 -2.71 -4.37
C ALA A 25 -11.72 -2.51 -4.94
N SER A 26 -12.07 -3.20 -6.04
CA SER A 26 -13.41 -3.14 -6.62
C SER A 26 -14.51 -3.72 -5.71
N LEU A 27 -14.17 -4.71 -4.89
CA LEU A 27 -15.10 -5.34 -3.98
C LEU A 27 -15.37 -4.45 -2.75
N PHE A 28 -14.30 -4.05 -2.05
CA PHE A 28 -14.41 -3.38 -0.77
C PHE A 28 -14.73 -1.88 -0.89
N SER A 29 -14.30 -1.20 -1.97
CA SER A 29 -14.62 0.22 -2.18
C SER A 29 -16.12 0.52 -2.40
N LYS A 30 -16.98 -0.50 -2.47
CA LYS A 30 -18.43 -0.30 -2.42
C LYS A 30 -18.90 0.34 -1.11
N ASN A 31 -18.15 0.17 -0.05
CA ASN A 31 -18.50 0.58 1.30
C ASN A 31 -17.74 1.84 1.78
N GLY A 32 -16.87 2.40 0.96
CA GLY A 32 -16.09 3.60 1.30
C GLY A 32 -14.74 3.67 0.60
N PRO A 33 -13.95 4.70 0.91
CA PRO A 33 -12.63 4.89 0.32
C PRO A 33 -11.63 3.85 0.80
N ILE A 34 -10.53 3.76 0.05
CA ILE A 34 -9.39 2.88 0.35
C ILE A 34 -8.22 3.75 0.80
N LEU A 35 -7.41 3.22 1.70
CA LEU A 35 -6.16 3.82 2.13
C LEU A 35 -5.00 2.88 1.84
N GLU A 36 -3.92 3.42 1.32
CA GLU A 36 -2.64 2.75 1.06
C GLU A 36 -1.55 3.37 1.91
N ILE A 37 -0.68 2.55 2.46
CA ILE A 37 0.53 2.95 3.17
C ILE A 37 1.74 2.38 2.42
N GLY A 38 2.64 3.26 1.99
CA GLY A 38 3.72 2.92 1.06
C GLY A 38 3.26 3.06 -0.39
N THR A 39 3.57 4.22 -0.98
CA THR A 39 3.15 4.58 -2.34
C THR A 39 4.26 4.37 -3.35
N TYR A 40 5.48 4.72 -2.96
CA TYR A 40 6.64 4.78 -3.84
C TYR A 40 6.35 5.56 -5.13
N CYS A 41 6.44 4.91 -6.31
CA CYS A 41 6.13 5.53 -7.61
C CYS A 41 4.68 5.30 -8.07
N GLY A 42 3.83 4.67 -7.24
CA GLY A 42 2.39 4.54 -7.45
C GLY A 42 1.94 3.34 -8.27
N LYS A 43 2.75 2.27 -8.39
CA LYS A 43 2.34 1.08 -9.16
C LYS A 43 1.15 0.37 -8.54
N SER A 44 1.20 0.02 -7.26
CA SER A 44 0.08 -0.54 -6.48
C SER A 44 -1.11 0.41 -6.41
N THR A 45 -0.84 1.70 -6.21
CA THR A 45 -1.84 2.77 -6.18
C THR A 45 -2.69 2.82 -7.45
N LEU A 46 -2.09 2.60 -8.62
CA LEU A 46 -2.80 2.56 -9.90
C LEU A 46 -3.73 1.34 -10.01
N PHE A 47 -3.32 0.17 -9.50
CA PHE A 47 -4.17 -1.02 -9.43
C PHE A 47 -5.36 -0.77 -8.50
N LEU A 48 -5.13 -0.20 -7.32
CA LEU A 48 -6.20 0.21 -6.39
C LEU A 48 -7.16 1.22 -7.03
N SER A 49 -6.61 2.25 -7.68
CA SER A 49 -7.39 3.29 -8.38
C SER A 49 -8.31 2.68 -9.43
N GLU A 50 -7.80 1.79 -10.28
CA GLU A 50 -8.60 1.17 -11.34
C GLU A 50 -9.74 0.31 -10.77
N GLY A 51 -9.51 -0.39 -9.64
CA GLY A 51 -10.53 -1.16 -8.95
C GLY A 51 -11.64 -0.30 -8.36
N SER A 52 -11.28 0.80 -7.69
CA SER A 52 -12.23 1.65 -6.97
C SER A 52 -13.02 2.63 -7.87
N LYS A 53 -12.54 2.91 -9.09
CA LYS A 53 -13.23 3.79 -10.06
C LYS A 53 -14.68 3.41 -10.30
N LYS A 54 -14.99 2.12 -10.36
CA LYS A 54 -16.35 1.62 -10.57
C LYS A 54 -17.34 2.06 -9.50
N ASN A 55 -16.84 2.33 -8.29
CA ASN A 55 -17.62 2.70 -7.14
C ASN A 55 -17.49 4.20 -6.82
N ASN A 56 -16.84 4.99 -7.69
CA ASN A 56 -16.56 6.42 -7.51
C ASN A 56 -15.86 6.73 -6.18
N GLN A 57 -14.96 5.84 -5.74
CA GLN A 57 -14.25 6.02 -4.48
C GLN A 57 -12.83 6.50 -4.68
N PHE A 58 -12.35 7.26 -3.71
CA PHE A 58 -10.98 7.73 -3.64
C PHE A 58 -10.03 6.69 -3.07
N ILE A 59 -8.79 6.77 -3.52
CA ILE A 59 -7.63 6.12 -2.90
C ILE A 59 -6.83 7.22 -2.21
N TYR A 60 -6.74 7.16 -0.90
CA TYR A 60 -5.80 7.95 -0.12
C TYR A 60 -4.50 7.16 -0.04
N THR A 61 -3.40 7.71 -0.54
CA THR A 61 -2.11 7.03 -0.49
C THR A 61 -1.13 7.85 0.31
N ILE A 62 -0.52 7.23 1.32
CA ILE A 62 0.32 7.88 2.31
C ILE A 62 1.76 7.41 2.16
N ASP A 63 2.65 8.36 1.95
CA ASP A 63 4.09 8.12 1.87
C ASP A 63 4.83 9.44 2.16
N HIS A 64 5.95 9.40 2.84
CA HIS A 64 6.82 10.57 3.01
C HIS A 64 7.69 10.82 1.77
N HIS A 65 7.76 9.86 0.83
CA HIS A 65 8.47 9.92 -0.44
C HIS A 65 9.99 10.12 -0.35
N THR A 66 10.58 9.86 0.82
CA THR A 66 12.03 9.99 1.02
C THR A 66 12.74 8.63 1.15
N GLY A 67 12.03 7.55 0.83
CA GLY A 67 12.50 6.17 0.93
C GLY A 67 12.58 5.65 2.37
N SER A 68 12.33 4.36 2.56
CA SER A 68 12.59 3.66 3.83
C SER A 68 14.10 3.47 4.06
N GLU A 69 14.49 2.82 5.14
CA GLU A 69 15.88 2.51 5.46
C GLU A 69 16.56 1.73 4.32
N GLU A 70 15.83 0.81 3.69
CA GLU A 70 16.31 -0.05 2.60
C GLU A 70 16.54 0.68 1.27
N HIS A 71 16.04 1.91 1.12
CA HIS A 71 16.19 2.73 -0.07
C HIS A 71 17.32 3.75 0.03
N GLN A 72 18.06 3.78 1.13
CA GLN A 72 19.14 4.74 1.32
C GLN A 72 20.38 4.37 0.47
N ILE A 73 21.33 5.30 0.35
CA ILE A 73 22.57 5.06 -0.40
C ILE A 73 23.30 3.85 0.18
N ASN A 74 23.72 2.92 -0.69
CA ASN A 74 24.35 1.64 -0.42
C ASN A 74 23.44 0.55 0.14
N GLU A 75 22.14 0.76 0.20
CA GLU A 75 21.16 -0.26 0.55
C GLU A 75 20.62 -0.98 -0.69
N GLU A 76 19.99 -2.14 -0.48
CA GLU A 76 19.57 -3.08 -1.53
C GLU A 76 18.60 -2.47 -2.54
N TYR A 77 17.69 -1.61 -2.09
CA TYR A 77 16.66 -0.98 -2.93
C TYR A 77 16.97 0.48 -3.26
N PHE A 78 18.22 0.90 -3.16
CA PHE A 78 18.64 2.23 -3.60
C PHE A 78 18.36 2.43 -5.09
N ASP A 79 17.72 3.55 -5.43
CA ASP A 79 17.29 3.87 -6.78
C ASP A 79 17.83 5.25 -7.22
N GLU A 80 18.88 5.25 -8.02
CA GLU A 80 19.54 6.47 -8.50
C GLU A 80 18.61 7.34 -9.37
N GLU A 81 17.61 6.74 -10.07
CA GLU A 81 16.70 7.49 -10.95
C GLU A 81 15.81 8.47 -10.19
N ILE A 82 15.48 8.16 -8.95
CA ILE A 82 14.64 9.00 -8.09
C ILE A 82 15.43 9.61 -6.92
N PHE A 83 16.76 9.52 -6.97
CA PHE A 83 17.60 10.13 -5.95
C PHE A 83 17.78 11.62 -6.23
N ASP A 84 17.34 12.46 -5.29
CA ASP A 84 17.52 13.90 -5.33
C ASP A 84 18.85 14.30 -4.67
N ARG A 85 19.83 14.65 -5.49
CA ARG A 85 21.16 15.05 -5.04
C ARG A 85 21.19 16.36 -4.24
N SER A 86 20.16 17.22 -4.40
CA SER A 86 20.07 18.48 -3.67
C SER A 86 19.70 18.31 -2.21
N THR A 87 18.88 17.30 -1.93
CA THR A 87 18.42 16.93 -0.58
C THR A 87 19.15 15.72 -0.01
N ASN A 88 19.96 15.04 -0.83
CA ASN A 88 20.63 13.78 -0.52
C ASN A 88 19.66 12.68 -0.06
N LYS A 89 18.48 12.61 -0.69
CA LYS A 89 17.42 11.65 -0.37
C LYS A 89 16.73 11.14 -1.62
N ILE A 90 16.08 10.00 -1.50
CA ILE A 90 15.09 9.54 -2.49
C ILE A 90 13.93 10.54 -2.55
N ASN A 91 13.40 10.77 -3.76
CA ASN A 91 12.18 11.57 -3.98
C ASN A 91 11.29 10.91 -5.03
N SER A 92 10.39 10.05 -4.60
CA SER A 92 9.46 9.31 -5.48
C SER A 92 8.23 10.13 -5.89
N LEU A 93 7.91 11.23 -5.18
CA LEU A 93 6.70 12.02 -5.41
C LEU A 93 6.54 12.57 -6.83
N PRO A 94 7.57 13.13 -7.50
CA PRO A 94 7.42 13.61 -8.88
C PRO A 94 6.99 12.50 -9.85
N LEU A 95 7.50 11.27 -9.66
CA LEU A 95 7.18 10.13 -10.50
C LEU A 95 5.75 9.62 -10.23
N LEU A 96 5.30 9.61 -8.98
CA LEU A 96 3.91 9.35 -8.62
C LEU A 96 2.96 10.32 -9.34
N ILE A 97 3.21 11.63 -9.25
CA ILE A 97 2.37 12.66 -9.88
C ILE A 97 2.36 12.51 -11.40
N LYS A 98 3.52 12.22 -12.00
CA LYS A 98 3.63 11.91 -13.44
C LYS A 98 2.73 10.72 -13.81
N ASN A 99 2.77 9.64 -13.04
CA ASN A 99 1.98 8.44 -13.29
C ASN A 99 0.47 8.67 -13.11
N ILE A 100 0.06 9.40 -12.07
CA ILE A 100 -1.35 9.80 -11.88
C ILE A 100 -1.88 10.52 -13.13
N ASN A 101 -1.13 11.48 -13.66
CA ASN A 101 -1.51 12.25 -14.84
C ASN A 101 -1.50 11.40 -16.11
N LEU A 102 -0.46 10.59 -16.32
CA LEU A 102 -0.30 9.72 -17.50
C LEU A 102 -1.48 8.74 -17.63
N PHE A 103 -1.90 8.13 -16.52
CA PHE A 103 -2.97 7.14 -16.49
C PHE A 103 -4.36 7.74 -16.16
N LYS A 104 -4.44 9.05 -15.99
CA LYS A 104 -5.69 9.77 -15.63
C LYS A 104 -6.36 9.14 -14.39
N ALA A 105 -5.55 8.83 -13.39
CA ALA A 105 -5.97 8.19 -12.14
C ALA A 105 -6.38 9.26 -11.10
N TYR A 106 -7.34 10.14 -11.46
CA TYR A 106 -7.71 11.33 -10.69
C TYR A 106 -8.49 11.04 -9.41
N ASN A 107 -8.80 9.80 -9.12
CA ASN A 107 -9.34 9.38 -7.84
C ASN A 107 -8.25 9.02 -6.81
N ILE A 108 -6.98 9.26 -7.12
CA ILE A 108 -5.87 9.13 -6.17
C ILE A 108 -5.64 10.48 -5.49
N VAL A 109 -5.52 10.43 -4.16
CA VAL A 109 -5.21 11.58 -3.29
C VAL A 109 -3.92 11.30 -2.54
N PRO A 110 -2.77 11.80 -2.98
CA PRO A 110 -1.51 11.64 -2.28
C PRO A 110 -1.48 12.46 -0.98
N ILE A 111 -0.99 11.85 0.08
CA ILE A 111 -0.74 12.47 1.39
C ILE A 111 0.75 12.30 1.69
N VAL A 112 1.51 13.38 1.55
CA VAL A 112 2.95 13.40 1.77
C VAL A 112 3.22 13.53 3.26
N ARG A 113 3.27 12.40 3.96
CA ARG A 113 3.48 12.36 5.41
C ARG A 113 3.90 10.97 5.88
N GLU A 114 4.46 10.90 7.07
CA GLU A 114 4.63 9.64 7.79
C GLU A 114 3.25 9.08 8.19
N SER A 115 3.05 7.79 8.00
CA SER A 115 1.77 7.10 8.19
C SER A 115 1.22 7.27 9.62
N SER A 116 2.06 7.07 10.62
CA SER A 116 1.67 7.18 12.03
C SER A 116 1.21 8.60 12.42
N ILE A 117 1.80 9.63 11.79
CA ILE A 117 1.42 11.02 11.99
C ILE A 117 0.10 11.33 11.30
N ALA A 118 -0.09 10.85 10.06
CA ALA A 118 -1.34 11.01 9.33
C ALA A 118 -2.53 10.35 10.05
N ALA A 119 -2.30 9.22 10.70
CA ALA A 119 -3.33 8.47 11.41
C ALA A 119 -3.88 9.20 12.65
N LYS A 120 -3.08 10.07 13.29
CA LYS A 120 -3.50 10.77 14.52
C LYS A 120 -4.71 11.67 14.29
N ASP A 121 -4.73 12.37 13.17
CA ASP A 121 -5.78 13.33 12.83
C ASP A 121 -6.82 12.74 11.87
N TRP A 122 -6.70 11.47 11.53
CA TRP A 122 -7.62 10.79 10.62
C TRP A 122 -8.89 10.34 11.32
N SER A 123 -10.03 10.91 10.96
CA SER A 123 -11.34 10.61 11.56
C SER A 123 -12.29 9.83 10.66
N SER A 124 -12.05 9.82 9.35
CA SER A 124 -12.95 9.18 8.39
C SER A 124 -12.78 7.66 8.35
N PRO A 125 -13.85 6.86 8.35
CA PRO A 125 -13.73 5.42 8.17
C PRO A 125 -13.28 5.08 6.75
N VAL A 126 -12.54 3.97 6.62
CA VAL A 126 -12.09 3.42 5.34
C VAL A 126 -12.60 1.99 5.17
N SER A 127 -12.86 1.61 3.93
CA SER A 127 -13.37 0.26 3.61
C SER A 127 -12.25 -0.77 3.45
N MET A 128 -11.05 -0.32 3.16
CA MET A 128 -9.87 -1.16 2.98
C MET A 128 -8.62 -0.36 3.34
N VAL A 129 -7.67 -1.00 4.00
CA VAL A 129 -6.31 -0.51 4.18
C VAL A 129 -5.36 -1.50 3.50
N PHE A 130 -4.43 -0.99 2.70
CA PHE A 130 -3.32 -1.75 2.13
C PHE A 130 -2.02 -1.29 2.76
N ILE A 131 -1.27 -2.22 3.35
CA ILE A 131 0.03 -1.97 3.99
C ILE A 131 1.12 -2.55 3.09
N ASP A 132 1.97 -1.67 2.57
CA ASP A 132 3.10 -1.97 1.70
C ASP A 132 4.23 -0.95 1.97
N GLY A 133 4.48 -0.70 3.25
CA GLY A 133 5.43 0.32 3.72
C GLY A 133 6.79 -0.27 4.10
N SER A 134 7.32 0.12 5.26
CA SER A 134 8.61 -0.35 5.78
C SER A 134 8.55 -1.81 6.25
N HIS A 135 9.61 -2.57 5.99
CA HIS A 135 9.77 -3.95 6.42
C HIS A 135 10.41 -4.10 7.82
N SER A 136 10.62 -3.00 8.56
CA SER A 136 10.98 -3.13 9.97
C SER A 136 9.74 -3.53 10.79
N LEU A 137 9.92 -4.41 11.79
CA LEU A 137 8.81 -4.94 12.58
C LEU A 137 8.07 -3.83 13.34
N ASP A 138 8.80 -2.89 13.91
CA ASP A 138 8.22 -1.80 14.67
C ASP A 138 7.36 -0.88 13.78
N SER A 139 7.85 -0.55 12.59
CA SER A 139 7.12 0.29 11.63
C SER A 139 5.87 -0.41 11.11
N ALA A 140 5.97 -1.66 10.66
CA ALA A 140 4.84 -2.44 10.14
C ALA A 140 3.74 -2.63 11.22
N MET A 141 4.13 -2.93 12.46
CA MET A 141 3.19 -3.04 13.57
C MET A 141 2.58 -1.68 13.97
N GLN A 142 3.34 -0.60 13.85
CA GLN A 142 2.84 0.76 14.10
C GLN A 142 1.79 1.14 13.06
N ASP A 143 2.01 0.82 11.78
CA ASP A 143 1.03 1.05 10.72
C ASP A 143 -0.26 0.29 10.99
N PHE A 144 -0.18 -1.01 11.28
CA PHE A 144 -1.34 -1.80 11.65
C PHE A 144 -2.11 -1.18 12.83
N LYS A 145 -1.43 -0.88 13.94
CA LYS A 145 -2.07 -0.31 15.16
C LYS A 145 -2.72 1.03 14.89
N SER A 146 -2.10 1.87 14.07
CA SER A 146 -2.60 3.21 13.75
C SER A 146 -3.85 3.19 12.88
N TRP A 147 -3.95 2.23 11.96
CA TRP A 147 -5.01 2.21 10.96
C TRP A 147 -6.09 1.15 11.17
N ASN A 148 -5.82 0.10 11.95
CA ASN A 148 -6.79 -0.95 12.25
C ASN A 148 -8.15 -0.42 12.71
N THR A 149 -8.15 0.57 13.60
CA THR A 149 -9.39 1.15 14.16
C THR A 149 -10.19 1.98 13.15
N LYS A 150 -9.59 2.36 12.03
CA LYS A 150 -10.21 3.15 10.96
C LYS A 150 -10.93 2.27 9.92
N ILE A 151 -10.61 0.98 9.88
CA ILE A 151 -11.26 0.03 8.98
C ILE A 151 -12.65 -0.29 9.53
N ILE A 152 -13.68 -0.17 8.69
CA ILE A 152 -15.07 -0.53 9.04
C ILE A 152 -15.20 -2.04 9.30
N SER A 153 -16.22 -2.46 10.07
CA SER A 153 -16.59 -3.88 10.16
C SER A 153 -17.00 -4.39 8.76
N GLY A 154 -16.55 -5.58 8.40
CA GLY A 154 -16.68 -6.13 7.05
C GLY A 154 -15.75 -5.54 6.00
N GLY A 155 -14.90 -4.57 6.38
CA GLY A 155 -13.85 -4.02 5.54
C GLY A 155 -12.64 -4.95 5.41
N ALA A 156 -11.61 -4.52 4.70
CA ALA A 156 -10.43 -5.33 4.42
C ALA A 156 -9.14 -4.71 4.97
N LEU A 157 -8.23 -5.58 5.41
CA LEU A 157 -6.82 -5.32 5.59
C LEU A 157 -6.06 -6.15 4.55
N VAL A 158 -5.26 -5.50 3.72
CA VAL A 158 -4.38 -6.15 2.75
C VAL A 158 -2.95 -5.89 3.13
N ILE A 159 -2.11 -6.93 3.09
CA ILE A 159 -0.70 -6.87 3.48
C ILE A 159 0.13 -7.50 2.37
N HIS A 160 1.19 -6.84 1.94
CA HIS A 160 2.17 -7.33 0.96
C HIS A 160 3.36 -8.01 1.64
N ASP A 161 4.14 -8.76 0.86
CA ASP A 161 5.39 -9.42 1.28
C ASP A 161 5.24 -10.40 2.44
N ILE A 162 4.20 -11.23 2.38
CA ILE A 162 3.98 -12.30 3.34
C ILE A 162 4.86 -13.51 3.01
N TYR A 163 5.97 -13.63 3.72
CA TYR A 163 6.88 -14.78 3.69
C TYR A 163 6.79 -15.55 4.99
N GLU A 164 6.41 -16.81 4.93
CA GLU A 164 6.30 -17.67 6.11
C GLU A 164 7.66 -18.19 6.56
N ASN A 165 8.56 -18.39 5.59
CA ASN A 165 9.92 -18.83 5.83
C ASN A 165 10.87 -17.62 5.84
N PRO A 166 11.67 -17.41 6.91
CA PRO A 166 12.64 -16.32 6.98
C PRO A 166 13.71 -16.33 5.87
N GLU A 167 13.95 -17.47 5.23
CA GLU A 167 14.89 -17.59 4.12
C GLU A 167 14.34 -17.01 2.80
N GLU A 168 13.02 -16.78 2.71
CA GLU A 168 12.35 -16.28 1.50
C GLU A 168 12.17 -14.78 1.50
N GLY A 169 12.16 -14.14 2.69
CA GLY A 169 11.99 -12.69 2.79
C GLY A 169 11.80 -12.17 4.21
N GLY A 170 11.59 -10.87 4.30
CA GLY A 170 11.39 -10.16 5.57
C GLY A 170 10.16 -10.65 6.34
N GLN A 171 10.29 -10.79 7.66
CA GLN A 171 9.25 -11.39 8.49
C GLN A 171 8.26 -10.39 9.10
N ALA A 172 8.51 -9.10 8.98
CA ALA A 172 7.67 -8.07 9.62
C ALA A 172 6.21 -8.10 9.11
N PRO A 173 5.93 -8.16 7.78
CA PRO A 173 4.57 -8.27 7.27
C PRO A 173 3.88 -9.57 7.74
N TYR A 174 4.59 -10.68 7.82
CA TYR A 174 4.05 -11.95 8.33
C TYR A 174 3.66 -11.87 9.81
N HIS A 175 4.43 -11.16 10.64
CA HIS A 175 4.05 -10.90 12.03
C HIS A 175 2.79 -10.04 12.14
N VAL A 176 2.63 -9.02 11.29
CA VAL A 176 1.40 -8.20 11.22
C VAL A 176 0.21 -9.07 10.83
N TYR A 177 0.35 -9.92 9.81
CA TYR A 177 -0.68 -10.88 9.39
C TYR A 177 -1.14 -11.77 10.54
N LYS A 178 -0.21 -12.44 11.24
CA LYS A 178 -0.52 -13.30 12.38
C LYS A 178 -1.21 -12.53 13.50
N HIS A 179 -0.75 -11.31 13.77
CA HIS A 179 -1.36 -10.45 14.77
C HIS A 179 -2.79 -10.05 14.39
N ALA A 180 -3.05 -9.72 13.13
CA ALA A 180 -4.38 -9.37 12.64
C ALA A 180 -5.37 -10.53 12.83
N LEU A 181 -4.99 -11.77 12.50
CA LEU A 181 -5.82 -12.96 12.70
C LEU A 181 -6.22 -13.16 14.18
N GLN A 182 -5.37 -12.77 15.12
CA GLN A 182 -5.67 -12.84 16.56
C GLN A 182 -6.53 -11.66 17.04
N ASN A 183 -6.71 -10.62 16.22
CA ASN A 183 -7.36 -9.37 16.57
C ASN A 183 -8.55 -9.00 15.66
N GLY A 184 -9.41 -9.99 15.38
CA GLY A 184 -10.70 -9.76 14.74
C GLY A 184 -10.67 -9.75 13.21
N TYR A 185 -9.68 -10.38 12.60
CA TYR A 185 -9.64 -10.62 11.16
C TYR A 185 -9.69 -12.10 10.84
N ILE A 186 -10.20 -12.41 9.65
CA ILE A 186 -10.19 -13.76 9.07
C ILE A 186 -9.57 -13.70 7.67
N ASP A 187 -8.95 -14.79 7.23
CA ASP A 187 -8.46 -14.91 5.86
C ASP A 187 -9.63 -14.78 4.87
N PHE A 188 -9.44 -13.94 3.86
CA PHE A 188 -10.37 -13.78 2.76
C PHE A 188 -9.81 -14.39 1.46
N GLU A 189 -8.59 -14.00 1.09
CA GLU A 189 -7.92 -14.52 -0.10
C GLU A 189 -6.42 -14.22 -0.02
N ARG A 190 -5.60 -15.11 -0.56
CA ARG A 190 -4.14 -14.91 -0.75
C ARG A 190 -3.76 -15.18 -2.19
N VAL A 191 -2.89 -14.35 -2.75
CA VAL A 191 -2.30 -14.53 -4.06
C VAL A 191 -0.80 -14.27 -3.92
N ASP A 192 0.01 -15.31 -4.05
CA ASP A 192 1.46 -15.27 -3.86
C ASP A 192 1.84 -14.66 -2.48
N THR A 193 2.50 -13.51 -2.48
CA THR A 193 2.94 -12.84 -1.25
C THR A 193 1.95 -11.81 -0.69
N ILE A 194 0.87 -11.49 -1.43
CA ILE A 194 -0.15 -10.55 -0.96
C ILE A 194 -1.34 -11.29 -0.32
N VAL A 195 -1.76 -10.86 0.85
CA VAL A 195 -2.90 -11.43 1.57
C VAL A 195 -3.99 -10.37 1.81
N CYS A 196 -5.23 -10.75 1.60
CA CYS A 196 -6.41 -9.98 1.97
C CYS A 196 -7.09 -10.64 3.18
N LEU A 197 -7.29 -9.86 4.21
CA LEU A 197 -8.02 -10.24 5.42
C LEU A 197 -9.32 -9.45 5.50
N LYS A 198 -10.38 -10.07 6.01
CA LYS A 198 -11.66 -9.41 6.27
C LYS A 198 -11.81 -9.15 7.77
N LYS A 199 -12.17 -7.92 8.13
CA LYS A 199 -12.47 -7.53 9.51
C LYS A 199 -13.86 -8.04 9.91
N LEU A 200 -13.95 -8.69 11.07
CA LEU A 200 -15.20 -9.18 11.66
C LEU A 200 -16.09 -8.07 12.22
#